data_2b8ef7b871c84578ff2e097307e170b7
#
_entry.id   2b8ef7b871c84578ff2e097307e170b7
#
_cell.length_a   1.000
_cell.length_b   1.000
_cell.length_c   1.000
_cell.angle_alpha   90.00
_cell.angle_beta   90.00
_cell.angle_gamma   90.00
#
_symmetry.space_group_name_H-M   'P 1'
#
loop_
_entity.id
_entity.type
_entity.pdbx_description
1 polymer ?
#
loop_
_entity_poly.entity_id
_entity_poly.type
_entity_poly.pdbx_seq_one_letter_code
_entity_poly.pdbx_strand_id
1 'polypeptide(L)'
;MKADDSKRPNVLFIAIDDLNDWVGCFGGHPQAITPNLDRLAKRGVLFTNAHCAAPVCGPSRNAIFTGRQPFQTGMCNNSDKGWHKKHPKVILMPKAFRQGGYATYGTGKLLHSGSKGVFENEYYTGQRWSPFDSKKVNYTKAELPSKGSDNPRHVVRLGQRDYVLPFNRMPSDRSPDDPKGESFDWAALDVPDNAMGDGKITDWAIEQLKAQQAKKPFFMAVGYYRPHIPLYAPKKYFDMYKGLNIKLPPVREDDLNDLSPIARKLALEAATAGSHSTTIKHGQWQSAVKAYLACVTFVDAQVGRLMATLDSSSQAKNTWVVIWSDHGWHLGEKQHWGKSTGWQRSTRVPLIILPPKGDATGRFATDAACDNPVSLIDLYPTLLDLCALPEGRKLAGQSLRPLLEKPTAKSKRLVVTTFDKGNHALSGIRWRYIRYKDGSEELYNRKNDPHEWTNLAAEAKNAPVRKRFAKALDEILTKGESK
;
A
#
# COMPACT_ATOMS: atom_id res chain seq x y z
N MET A 1 -18.24 2.69 -35.48
CA MET A 1 -19.07 1.68 -34.80
C MET A 1 -18.96 1.90 -33.31
N LYS A 2 -20.06 2.22 -32.62
CA LYS A 2 -20.06 2.19 -31.13
C LYS A 2 -19.84 0.75 -30.73
N ALA A 3 -18.74 0.47 -30.02
CA ALA A 3 -18.54 -0.84 -29.42
C ALA A 3 -19.73 -1.14 -28.48
N ASP A 4 -20.20 -2.36 -28.54
CA ASP A 4 -21.30 -2.84 -27.68
C ASP A 4 -20.84 -2.71 -26.20
N ASP A 5 -21.33 -1.71 -25.52
CA ASP A 5 -20.95 -1.39 -24.13
C ASP A 5 -21.24 -2.55 -23.16
N SER A 6 -22.14 -3.48 -23.55
CA SER A 6 -22.48 -4.67 -22.74
C SER A 6 -21.37 -5.73 -22.70
N LYS A 7 -20.35 -5.64 -23.61
CA LYS A 7 -19.22 -6.58 -23.71
C LYS A 7 -17.97 -6.14 -22.98
N ARG A 8 -17.91 -4.88 -22.50
CA ARG A 8 -16.73 -4.37 -21.77
C ARG A 8 -16.68 -4.93 -20.35
N PRO A 9 -15.50 -5.39 -19.87
CA PRO A 9 -15.39 -5.95 -18.54
C PRO A 9 -15.54 -4.88 -17.46
N ASN A 10 -16.10 -5.28 -16.33
CA ASN A 10 -16.07 -4.49 -15.09
C ASN A 10 -14.68 -4.52 -14.45
N VAL A 11 -14.42 -3.59 -13.54
CA VAL A 11 -13.22 -3.54 -12.73
C VAL A 11 -13.58 -3.39 -11.25
N LEU A 12 -13.08 -4.30 -10.41
CA LEU A 12 -13.04 -4.15 -8.96
C LEU A 12 -11.59 -3.88 -8.54
N PHE A 13 -11.32 -2.68 -8.04
CA PHE A 13 -9.99 -2.15 -7.74
C PHE A 13 -9.83 -1.97 -6.22
N ILE A 14 -9.14 -2.92 -5.56
CA ILE A 14 -9.03 -3.00 -4.11
C ILE A 14 -7.66 -2.50 -3.67
N ALA A 15 -7.63 -1.41 -2.92
CA ALA A 15 -6.44 -0.80 -2.34
C ALA A 15 -6.35 -1.13 -0.85
N ILE A 16 -5.18 -1.52 -0.35
CA ILE A 16 -4.92 -1.78 1.06
C ILE A 16 -3.78 -0.87 1.52
N ASP A 17 -3.98 -0.12 2.61
CA ASP A 17 -3.03 0.89 3.07
C ASP A 17 -1.95 0.30 3.98
N ASP A 18 -0.68 0.62 3.74
CA ASP A 18 0.47 0.17 4.54
C ASP A 18 0.68 -1.37 4.58
N LEU A 19 0.12 -2.14 3.65
CA LEU A 19 0.30 -3.59 3.63
C LEU A 19 1.64 -3.95 2.99
N ASN A 20 2.55 -4.50 3.78
CA ASN A 20 3.80 -5.10 3.30
C ASN A 20 3.57 -6.54 2.79
N ASP A 21 4.64 -7.29 2.54
CA ASP A 21 4.60 -8.66 2.04
C ASP A 21 4.20 -9.72 3.10
N TRP A 22 3.69 -9.32 4.28
CA TRP A 22 3.22 -10.23 5.32
C TRP A 22 1.83 -10.78 4.99
N VAL A 23 1.76 -11.44 3.86
CA VAL A 23 0.60 -12.15 3.33
C VAL A 23 1.06 -13.57 3.01
N GLY A 24 0.23 -14.58 3.27
CA GLY A 24 0.61 -15.98 3.14
C GLY A 24 1.18 -16.32 1.77
N CYS A 25 0.52 -15.89 0.68
CA CYS A 25 0.98 -16.14 -0.70
C CYS A 25 2.33 -15.46 -1.05
N PHE A 26 2.79 -14.48 -0.27
CA PHE A 26 4.12 -13.86 -0.41
C PHE A 26 5.18 -14.49 0.50
N GLY A 27 4.77 -15.23 1.53
CA GLY A 27 5.67 -15.84 2.50
C GLY A 27 6.46 -14.84 3.36
N GLY A 28 6.04 -13.58 3.43
CA GLY A 28 6.78 -12.52 4.11
C GLY A 28 6.81 -12.65 5.65
N HIS A 29 5.80 -13.29 6.24
CA HIS A 29 5.79 -13.64 7.65
C HIS A 29 5.16 -15.02 7.86
N PRO A 30 5.83 -15.94 8.58
CA PRO A 30 5.38 -17.35 8.68
C PRO A 30 4.08 -17.55 9.45
N GLN A 31 3.64 -16.53 10.20
CA GLN A 31 2.41 -16.57 10.99
C GLN A 31 1.31 -15.65 10.42
N ALA A 32 1.46 -15.15 9.19
CA ALA A 32 0.39 -14.39 8.54
C ALA A 32 -0.82 -15.29 8.26
N ILE A 33 -2.02 -14.85 8.64
CA ILE A 33 -3.27 -15.59 8.43
C ILE A 33 -4.12 -14.79 7.42
N THR A 34 -4.00 -15.16 6.13
CA THR A 34 -4.64 -14.45 5.01
C THR A 34 -5.30 -15.40 4.00
N PRO A 35 -6.23 -16.29 4.47
CA PRO A 35 -6.77 -17.34 3.63
C PRO A 35 -7.53 -16.84 2.40
N ASN A 36 -8.09 -15.63 2.45
CA ASN A 36 -8.81 -15.05 1.32
C ASN A 36 -7.85 -14.54 0.25
N LEU A 37 -6.83 -13.76 0.61
CA LEU A 37 -5.81 -13.27 -0.31
C LEU A 37 -5.03 -14.44 -0.94
N ASP A 38 -4.71 -15.47 -0.14
CA ASP A 38 -4.01 -16.66 -0.61
C ASP A 38 -4.82 -17.44 -1.64
N ARG A 39 -6.13 -17.59 -1.41
CA ARG A 39 -7.06 -18.20 -2.36
C ARG A 39 -7.21 -17.35 -3.62
N LEU A 40 -7.24 -16.02 -3.49
CA LEU A 40 -7.36 -15.12 -4.64
C LEU A 40 -6.09 -15.12 -5.48
N ALA A 41 -4.90 -15.22 -4.89
CA ALA A 41 -3.65 -15.34 -5.63
C ALA A 41 -3.64 -16.56 -6.58
N LYS A 42 -4.25 -17.68 -6.18
CA LYS A 42 -4.40 -18.88 -7.03
C LYS A 42 -5.37 -18.68 -8.21
N ARG A 43 -6.14 -17.63 -8.21
CA ARG A 43 -7.14 -17.35 -9.26
C ARG A 43 -6.64 -16.37 -10.32
N GLY A 44 -5.42 -15.87 -10.19
CA GLY A 44 -4.84 -14.88 -11.10
C GLY A 44 -3.32 -14.95 -11.11
N VAL A 45 -2.71 -13.81 -11.38
CA VAL A 45 -1.26 -13.63 -11.38
C VAL A 45 -0.85 -12.87 -10.13
N LEU A 46 0.06 -13.49 -9.34
CA LEU A 46 0.74 -12.89 -8.20
C LEU A 46 2.03 -12.22 -8.67
N PHE A 47 2.12 -10.90 -8.59
CA PHE A 47 3.34 -10.16 -8.91
C PHE A 47 4.23 -10.06 -7.67
N THR A 48 5.23 -10.93 -7.58
CA THR A 48 6.10 -11.03 -6.40
C THR A 48 7.15 -9.92 -6.30
N ASN A 49 7.31 -9.13 -7.38
CA ASN A 49 8.30 -8.07 -7.49
C ASN A 49 7.64 -6.74 -7.96
N ALA A 50 6.47 -6.44 -7.39
CA ALA A 50 5.79 -5.17 -7.61
C ALA A 50 6.29 -4.10 -6.65
N HIS A 51 6.49 -2.87 -7.14
CA HIS A 51 7.00 -1.75 -6.37
C HIS A 51 6.07 -0.53 -6.48
N CYS A 52 5.94 0.21 -5.37
CA CYS A 52 5.27 1.50 -5.39
C CYS A 52 6.11 2.57 -6.09
N ALA A 53 5.46 3.58 -6.66
CA ALA A 53 6.17 4.72 -7.27
C ALA A 53 6.77 5.66 -6.21
N ALA A 54 6.19 5.66 -5.01
CA ALA A 54 6.73 6.32 -3.81
C ALA A 54 6.29 5.54 -2.55
N PRO A 55 7.16 5.37 -1.54
CA PRO A 55 6.82 4.63 -0.33
C PRO A 55 6.13 5.53 0.71
N VAL A 56 5.11 6.26 0.27
CA VAL A 56 4.25 7.11 1.11
C VAL A 56 2.90 7.34 0.42
N CYS A 57 1.81 7.33 1.21
CA CYS A 57 0.44 7.21 0.70
C CYS A 57 0.07 8.25 -0.38
N GLY A 58 0.30 9.55 -0.13
CA GLY A 58 -0.09 10.63 -1.04
C GLY A 58 0.56 10.50 -2.42
N PRO A 59 1.89 10.53 -2.52
CA PRO A 59 2.62 10.36 -3.76
C PRO A 59 2.33 9.05 -4.48
N SER A 60 2.31 7.92 -3.77
CA SER A 60 2.02 6.61 -4.37
C SER A 60 0.64 6.59 -5.02
N ARG A 61 -0.40 6.94 -4.26
CA ARG A 61 -1.78 6.96 -4.75
C ARG A 61 -1.98 7.96 -5.86
N ASN A 62 -1.37 9.15 -5.74
CA ASN A 62 -1.37 10.14 -6.82
C ASN A 62 -0.74 9.58 -8.11
N ALA A 63 0.41 8.91 -8.01
CA ALA A 63 1.09 8.31 -9.16
C ALA A 63 0.20 7.25 -9.87
N ILE A 64 -0.46 6.38 -9.10
CA ILE A 64 -1.37 5.35 -9.62
C ILE A 64 -2.56 5.98 -10.34
N PHE A 65 -3.24 6.95 -9.71
CA PHE A 65 -4.47 7.54 -10.26
C PHE A 65 -4.21 8.54 -11.38
N THR A 66 -3.02 9.15 -11.46
CA THR A 66 -2.64 10.10 -12.53
C THR A 66 -1.85 9.45 -13.66
N GLY A 67 -1.24 8.28 -13.43
CA GLY A 67 -0.31 7.64 -14.35
C GLY A 67 1.01 8.41 -14.51
N ARG A 68 1.41 9.25 -13.53
CA ARG A 68 2.63 10.08 -13.55
C ARG A 68 3.54 9.77 -12.39
N GLN A 69 4.85 9.74 -12.64
CA GLN A 69 5.85 9.49 -11.60
C GLN A 69 5.94 10.65 -10.60
N PRO A 70 6.29 10.38 -9.32
CA PRO A 70 6.48 11.42 -8.31
C PRO A 70 7.50 12.48 -8.70
N PHE A 71 8.62 12.10 -9.31
CA PHE A 71 9.63 13.05 -9.79
C PHE A 71 9.14 13.93 -10.95
N GLN A 72 8.15 13.49 -11.74
CA GLN A 72 7.51 14.30 -12.78
C GLN A 72 6.50 15.30 -12.21
N THR A 73 5.82 14.94 -11.12
CA THR A 73 4.78 15.77 -10.50
C THR A 73 5.33 16.68 -9.42
N GLY A 74 6.54 16.40 -8.92
CA GLY A 74 7.11 17.02 -7.71
C GLY A 74 6.43 16.58 -6.41
N MET A 75 5.43 15.71 -6.48
CA MET A 75 4.72 15.20 -5.30
C MET A 75 5.47 14.02 -4.69
N CYS A 76 6.40 14.29 -3.78
CA CYS A 76 7.26 13.28 -3.15
C CYS A 76 6.92 12.98 -1.69
N ASN A 77 6.01 13.75 -1.07
CA ASN A 77 5.58 13.58 0.32
C ASN A 77 4.09 13.91 0.50
N ASN A 78 3.55 13.73 1.71
CA ASN A 78 2.13 13.96 2.02
C ASN A 78 1.74 15.43 2.23
N SER A 79 2.67 16.38 2.18
CA SER A 79 2.39 17.80 2.41
C SER A 79 1.59 18.44 1.26
N ASP A 80 1.70 17.90 0.04
CA ASP A 80 0.99 18.42 -1.12
C ASP A 80 -0.42 17.83 -1.23
N LYS A 81 -1.35 18.46 -0.49
CA LYS A 81 -2.75 18.02 -0.45
C LYS A 81 -3.51 18.46 -1.70
N GLY A 82 -4.31 17.53 -2.27
CA GLY A 82 -5.21 17.83 -3.37
C GLY A 82 -4.50 18.19 -4.68
N TRP A 83 -3.34 17.62 -4.94
CA TRP A 83 -2.52 17.88 -6.13
C TRP A 83 -3.35 17.85 -7.44
N HIS A 84 -4.22 16.86 -7.62
CA HIS A 84 -5.05 16.71 -8.81
C HIS A 84 -6.03 17.87 -9.02
N LYS A 85 -6.47 18.57 -7.95
CA LYS A 85 -7.32 19.76 -8.05
C LYS A 85 -6.55 20.97 -8.58
N LYS A 86 -5.25 21.04 -8.28
CA LYS A 86 -4.34 22.07 -8.80
C LYS A 86 -3.95 21.81 -10.26
N HIS A 87 -4.12 20.57 -10.74
CA HIS A 87 -3.78 20.12 -12.09
C HIS A 87 -5.00 19.53 -12.84
N PRO A 88 -6.06 20.34 -13.12
CA PRO A 88 -7.34 19.87 -13.65
C PRO A 88 -7.25 19.25 -15.05
N LYS A 89 -6.17 19.53 -15.79
CA LYS A 89 -5.90 18.95 -17.12
C LYS A 89 -5.46 17.48 -17.02
N VAL A 90 -4.98 17.05 -15.86
CA VAL A 90 -4.60 15.64 -15.63
C VAL A 90 -5.87 14.81 -15.42
N ILE A 91 -6.04 13.80 -16.24
CA ILE A 91 -7.21 12.93 -16.17
C ILE A 91 -6.91 11.78 -15.23
N LEU A 92 -7.60 11.77 -14.09
CA LEU A 92 -7.53 10.67 -13.14
C LEU A 92 -8.13 9.38 -13.72
N MET A 93 -7.62 8.22 -13.32
CA MET A 93 -8.11 6.91 -13.75
C MET A 93 -9.65 6.80 -13.68
N PRO A 94 -10.36 7.13 -12.57
CA PRO A 94 -11.83 7.06 -12.52
C PRO A 94 -12.51 7.97 -13.55
N LYS A 95 -11.96 9.16 -13.79
CA LYS A 95 -12.47 10.08 -14.83
C LYS A 95 -12.30 9.50 -16.23
N ALA A 96 -11.19 8.78 -16.49
CA ALA A 96 -10.98 8.08 -17.76
C ALA A 96 -12.02 6.98 -17.98
N PHE A 97 -12.30 6.19 -16.96
CA PHE A 97 -13.33 5.16 -17.00
C PHE A 97 -14.72 5.77 -17.25
N ARG A 98 -15.07 6.85 -16.54
CA ARG A 98 -16.32 7.58 -16.77
C ARG A 98 -16.45 8.08 -18.21
N GLN A 99 -15.39 8.67 -18.76
CA GLN A 99 -15.35 9.09 -20.17
C GLN A 99 -15.49 7.91 -21.14
N GLY A 100 -15.07 6.72 -20.74
CA GLY A 100 -15.27 5.47 -21.45
C GLY A 100 -16.64 4.83 -21.26
N GLY A 101 -17.61 5.50 -20.61
CA GLY A 101 -18.98 5.01 -20.44
C GLY A 101 -19.20 4.12 -19.21
N TYR A 102 -18.22 4.01 -18.31
CA TYR A 102 -18.34 3.25 -17.06
C TYR A 102 -19.08 4.04 -15.98
N ALA A 103 -19.89 3.33 -15.17
CA ALA A 103 -20.32 3.85 -13.87
C ALA A 103 -19.14 3.74 -12.88
N THR A 104 -18.87 4.80 -12.11
CA THR A 104 -17.72 4.84 -11.21
C THR A 104 -18.14 4.91 -9.76
N TYR A 105 -17.55 4.02 -8.93
CA TYR A 105 -17.81 3.87 -7.51
C TYR A 105 -16.52 4.00 -6.71
N GLY A 106 -16.55 4.73 -5.60
CA GLY A 106 -15.37 4.92 -4.77
C GLY A 106 -15.69 4.95 -3.28
N THR A 107 -14.95 4.19 -2.47
CA THR A 107 -15.10 4.22 -1.02
C THR A 107 -13.77 4.04 -0.29
N GLY A 108 -13.68 4.57 0.93
CA GLY A 108 -12.52 4.44 1.79
C GLY A 108 -11.29 5.22 1.35
N LYS A 109 -10.09 4.73 1.66
CA LYS A 109 -8.83 5.43 1.37
C LYS A 109 -8.36 5.14 -0.05
N LEU A 110 -8.73 5.98 -1.00
CA LEU A 110 -8.33 5.89 -2.41
C LEU A 110 -7.24 6.92 -2.75
N LEU A 111 -7.48 8.19 -2.50
CA LEU A 111 -6.47 9.26 -2.52
C LEU A 111 -6.16 9.66 -1.07
N HIS A 112 -4.95 10.12 -0.81
CA HIS A 112 -4.57 10.58 0.54
C HIS A 112 -5.38 11.81 0.97
N SER A 113 -5.72 12.68 0.01
CA SER A 113 -6.59 13.83 0.22
C SER A 113 -7.38 14.14 -1.06
N GLY A 114 -8.58 14.71 -0.90
CA GLY A 114 -9.37 15.22 -2.03
C GLY A 114 -10.08 14.14 -2.86
N SER A 115 -10.36 12.96 -2.30
CA SER A 115 -11.10 11.90 -2.99
C SER A 115 -12.54 12.30 -3.34
N LYS A 116 -13.16 13.22 -2.56
CA LYS A 116 -14.54 13.65 -2.77
C LYS A 116 -14.73 14.30 -4.14
N GLY A 117 -15.71 13.82 -4.90
CA GLY A 117 -16.04 14.27 -6.26
C GLY A 117 -15.19 13.62 -7.36
N VAL A 118 -14.40 12.60 -7.03
CA VAL A 118 -13.61 11.84 -8.02
C VAL A 118 -14.44 10.75 -8.70
N PHE A 119 -15.37 10.15 -7.95
CA PHE A 119 -16.28 9.12 -8.43
C PHE A 119 -17.72 9.65 -8.52
N GLU A 120 -18.58 9.02 -9.32
CA GLU A 120 -20.01 9.38 -9.41
C GLU A 120 -20.77 8.94 -8.17
N ASN A 121 -20.45 7.76 -7.68
CA ASN A 121 -21.02 7.20 -6.46
C ASN A 121 -19.90 7.01 -5.44
N GLU A 122 -20.00 7.66 -4.29
CA GLU A 122 -18.92 7.64 -3.31
C GLU A 122 -19.42 7.65 -1.87
N TYR A 123 -18.68 6.96 -1.01
CA TYR A 123 -18.94 6.93 0.42
C TYR A 123 -17.62 6.98 1.19
N TYR A 124 -17.48 7.98 2.05
CA TYR A 124 -16.29 8.13 2.89
C TYR A 124 -16.69 8.23 4.35
N THR A 125 -16.11 7.38 5.17
CA THR A 125 -16.27 7.41 6.62
C THR A 125 -14.94 7.77 7.30
N GLY A 126 -15.00 8.32 8.51
CA GLY A 126 -13.81 8.59 9.31
C GLY A 126 -13.10 7.29 9.68
N GLN A 127 -11.81 7.14 9.31
CA GLN A 127 -11.20 5.83 9.23
C GLN A 127 -10.01 5.63 10.16
N ARG A 128 -9.12 6.63 10.23
CA ARG A 128 -7.83 6.47 10.88
C ARG A 128 -7.99 5.97 12.32
N TRP A 129 -8.87 6.59 13.08
CA TRP A 129 -9.13 6.30 14.48
C TRP A 129 -10.32 5.35 14.71
N SER A 130 -10.85 4.77 13.64
CA SER A 130 -11.98 3.86 13.74
C SER A 130 -11.72 2.72 14.76
N PRO A 131 -12.72 2.39 15.59
CA PRO A 131 -14.12 2.81 15.54
C PRO A 131 -14.41 4.16 16.21
N PHE A 132 -13.41 4.84 16.77
CA PHE A 132 -13.59 6.11 17.48
C PHE A 132 -13.88 7.25 16.50
N ASP A 133 -14.75 8.17 16.91
CA ASP A 133 -14.99 9.40 16.16
C ASP A 133 -13.91 10.42 16.49
N SER A 134 -13.02 10.68 15.53
CA SER A 134 -11.93 11.65 15.65
C SER A 134 -12.39 13.09 15.93
N LYS A 135 -13.68 13.41 15.69
CA LYS A 135 -14.26 14.73 15.98
C LYS A 135 -14.73 14.86 17.45
N LYS A 136 -14.87 13.75 18.15
CA LYS A 136 -15.36 13.70 19.54
C LYS A 136 -14.25 13.35 20.53
N VAL A 137 -13.01 13.57 20.16
CA VAL A 137 -11.87 13.35 21.06
C VAL A 137 -11.83 14.50 22.06
N ASN A 138 -12.09 14.21 23.31
CA ASN A 138 -11.99 15.16 24.41
C ASN A 138 -10.56 15.20 24.92
N TYR A 139 -9.92 16.36 24.79
CA TYR A 139 -8.59 16.60 25.36
C TYR A 139 -8.73 17.35 26.67
N THR A 140 -8.06 16.87 27.71
CA THR A 140 -7.75 17.71 28.85
C THR A 140 -6.30 18.18 28.70
N LYS A 141 -6.09 19.49 28.54
CA LYS A 141 -4.74 20.08 28.43
C LYS A 141 -3.79 19.68 29.55
N ALA A 142 -4.35 19.37 30.74
CA ALA A 142 -3.59 18.93 31.89
C ALA A 142 -3.03 17.50 31.78
N GLU A 143 -3.51 16.71 30.83
CA GLU A 143 -3.15 15.29 30.62
C GLU A 143 -2.27 15.06 29.40
N LEU A 144 -1.88 16.13 28.67
CA LEU A 144 -0.95 16.01 27.55
C LEU A 144 0.47 15.76 28.12
N PRO A 145 1.05 14.57 27.89
CA PRO A 145 2.39 14.30 28.37
C PRO A 145 3.42 15.13 27.61
N SER A 146 4.48 15.50 28.28
CA SER A 146 5.70 15.97 27.63
C SER A 146 6.33 14.84 26.80
N LYS A 147 7.16 15.20 25.83
CA LYS A 147 7.89 14.22 25.01
C LYS A 147 8.64 13.24 25.92
N GLY A 148 8.45 11.92 25.68
CA GLY A 148 9.02 10.86 26.49
C GLY A 148 8.23 10.50 27.74
N SER A 149 7.04 11.09 27.98
CA SER A 149 6.14 10.69 29.05
C SER A 149 5.33 9.45 28.68
N ASP A 150 5.11 8.57 29.64
CA ASP A 150 4.29 7.37 29.50
C ASP A 150 2.80 7.63 29.80
N ASN A 151 2.43 8.86 30.11
CA ASN A 151 1.06 9.23 30.46
C ASN A 151 0.12 9.14 29.23
N PRO A 152 -1.17 8.79 29.43
CA PRO A 152 -2.18 8.82 28.38
C PRO A 152 -2.32 10.23 27.81
N ARG A 153 -2.56 10.33 26.51
CA ARG A 153 -2.61 11.61 25.82
C ARG A 153 -4.01 12.17 25.67
N HIS A 154 -5.01 11.31 25.49
CA HIS A 154 -6.37 11.77 25.28
C HIS A 154 -7.41 10.68 25.57
N VAL A 155 -8.63 11.11 25.83
CA VAL A 155 -9.78 10.25 26.08
C VAL A 155 -10.68 10.27 24.86
N VAL A 156 -11.10 9.10 24.40
CA VAL A 156 -12.08 8.91 23.32
C VAL A 156 -13.26 8.10 23.82
N ARG A 157 -14.45 8.37 23.28
CA ARG A 157 -15.68 7.66 23.64
C ARG A 157 -16.15 6.72 22.55
N LEU A 158 -16.55 5.52 22.93
CA LEU A 158 -17.22 4.56 22.05
C LEU A 158 -18.46 4.00 22.80
N GLY A 159 -19.66 4.32 22.28
CA GLY A 159 -20.88 4.07 23.02
C GLY A 159 -20.92 4.86 24.34
N GLN A 160 -21.09 4.16 25.45
CA GLN A 160 -21.09 4.76 26.81
C GLN A 160 -19.74 4.62 27.54
N ARG A 161 -18.72 4.04 26.89
CA ARG A 161 -17.42 3.77 27.50
C ARG A 161 -16.36 4.74 27.02
N ASP A 162 -15.57 5.26 27.96
CA ASP A 162 -14.40 6.06 27.68
C ASP A 162 -13.14 5.19 27.59
N TYR A 163 -12.28 5.52 26.64
CA TYR A 163 -11.00 4.87 26.41
C TYR A 163 -9.89 5.92 26.45
N VAL A 164 -8.80 5.56 27.08
CA VAL A 164 -7.63 6.43 27.22
C VAL A 164 -6.56 5.99 26.23
N LEU A 165 -6.15 6.89 25.35
CA LEU A 165 -5.16 6.61 24.32
C LEU A 165 -3.80 7.28 24.63
N PRO A 166 -2.68 6.71 24.20
CA PRO A 166 -2.54 5.46 23.45
C PRO A 166 -2.75 4.21 24.34
N PHE A 167 -3.29 3.15 23.76
CA PHE A 167 -3.46 1.87 24.47
C PHE A 167 -2.14 1.22 24.84
N ASN A 168 -1.11 1.36 24.00
CA ASN A 168 0.22 0.80 24.22
C ASN A 168 1.00 1.52 25.32
N ARG A 169 0.49 2.64 25.85
CA ARG A 169 1.10 3.46 26.90
C ARG A 169 2.50 3.99 26.59
N MET A 170 2.93 3.92 25.34
CA MET A 170 4.23 4.45 24.96
C MET A 170 4.23 5.98 24.85
N PRO A 171 5.38 6.64 25.12
CA PRO A 171 5.54 8.06 24.83
C PRO A 171 5.55 8.31 23.32
N SER A 172 5.30 9.56 22.92
CA SER A 172 5.45 9.98 21.54
C SER A 172 6.88 10.39 21.22
N ASP A 173 7.41 9.81 20.16
CA ASP A 173 8.70 10.24 19.58
C ASP A 173 8.54 11.40 18.59
N ARG A 174 7.32 11.72 18.18
CA ARG A 174 7.03 12.64 17.08
C ARG A 174 6.30 13.91 17.49
N SER A 175 5.17 13.79 18.12
CA SER A 175 4.22 14.88 18.33
C SER A 175 3.64 14.81 19.76
N PRO A 176 4.45 15.07 20.78
CA PRO A 176 4.01 14.98 22.17
C PRO A 176 2.86 15.92 22.49
N ASP A 177 2.83 17.07 21.82
CA ASP A 177 1.86 18.14 22.06
C ASP A 177 0.71 18.17 21.04
N ASP A 178 0.65 17.20 20.09
CA ASP A 178 -0.46 17.10 19.14
C ASP A 178 -1.74 16.69 19.87
N PRO A 179 -2.75 17.55 19.96
CA PRO A 179 -3.99 17.23 20.65
C PRO A 179 -4.75 16.06 20.01
N LYS A 180 -4.47 15.69 18.77
CA LYS A 180 -5.03 14.49 18.12
C LYS A 180 -4.32 13.20 18.55
N GLY A 181 -3.30 13.31 19.37
CA GLY A 181 -2.50 12.19 19.84
C GLY A 181 -1.62 11.55 18.79
N GLU A 182 -0.79 10.63 19.21
CA GLU A 182 0.07 9.84 18.35
C GLU A 182 -0.70 8.63 17.79
N SER A 183 -0.54 8.38 16.50
CA SER A 183 -1.16 7.23 15.85
C SER A 183 -0.32 5.95 15.95
N PHE A 184 0.87 6.02 16.53
CA PHE A 184 1.71 4.86 16.76
C PHE A 184 1.20 4.08 17.98
N ASP A 185 0.11 3.37 17.77
CA ASP A 185 -0.66 2.69 18.80
C ASP A 185 -1.29 1.40 18.28
N TRP A 186 -1.66 0.47 19.17
CA TRP A 186 -2.28 -0.81 18.85
C TRP A 186 -3.17 -1.33 19.97
N ALA A 187 -4.29 -1.93 19.56
CA ALA A 187 -5.23 -2.55 20.50
C ALA A 187 -6.17 -3.56 19.83
N ALA A 188 -6.51 -4.59 20.60
CA ALA A 188 -7.65 -5.44 20.34
C ALA A 188 -8.92 -4.75 20.88
N LEU A 189 -9.89 -4.50 19.99
CA LEU A 189 -11.13 -3.82 20.37
C LEU A 189 -12.30 -4.80 20.38
N ASP A 190 -13.08 -4.79 21.46
CA ASP A 190 -14.28 -5.63 21.57
C ASP A 190 -15.45 -4.99 20.83
N VAL A 191 -15.37 -5.07 19.50
CA VAL A 191 -16.36 -4.52 18.58
C VAL A 191 -16.57 -5.46 17.40
N PRO A 192 -17.76 -5.44 16.76
CA PRO A 192 -17.99 -6.16 15.51
C PRO A 192 -17.29 -5.48 14.32
N ASP A 193 -17.11 -6.22 13.21
CA ASP A 193 -16.42 -5.72 12.01
C ASP A 193 -17.06 -4.44 11.46
N ASN A 194 -18.39 -4.35 11.45
CA ASN A 194 -19.13 -3.21 10.93
C ASN A 194 -19.08 -1.95 11.84
N ALA A 195 -18.59 -2.06 13.05
CA ALA A 195 -18.25 -0.90 13.87
C ALA A 195 -16.96 -0.23 13.36
N MET A 196 -16.07 -1.02 12.75
CA MET A 196 -14.83 -0.52 12.15
C MET A 196 -15.09 0.17 10.81
N GLY A 197 -14.27 1.16 10.49
CA GLY A 197 -14.38 1.85 9.21
C GLY A 197 -14.24 0.94 8.01
N ASP A 198 -13.30 0.00 8.04
CA ASP A 198 -13.09 -0.95 6.94
C ASP A 198 -14.28 -1.91 6.77
N GLY A 199 -14.96 -2.27 7.87
CA GLY A 199 -16.23 -2.99 7.80
C GLY A 199 -17.33 -2.19 7.11
N LYS A 200 -17.48 -0.91 7.45
CA LYS A 200 -18.46 0.00 6.80
C LYS A 200 -18.18 0.21 5.31
N ILE A 201 -16.90 0.29 4.94
CA ILE A 201 -16.47 0.33 3.54
C ILE A 201 -16.92 -0.92 2.80
N THR A 202 -16.69 -2.08 3.41
CA THR A 202 -17.09 -3.38 2.83
C THR A 202 -18.59 -3.46 2.67
N ASP A 203 -19.37 -3.08 3.69
CA ASP A 203 -20.84 -3.12 3.66
C ASP A 203 -21.36 -2.25 2.52
N TRP A 204 -20.90 -1.01 2.40
CA TRP A 204 -21.29 -0.13 1.30
C TRP A 204 -20.93 -0.71 -0.08
N ALA A 205 -19.73 -1.22 -0.24
CA ALA A 205 -19.30 -1.81 -1.52
C ALA A 205 -20.14 -3.04 -1.89
N ILE A 206 -20.51 -3.88 -0.92
CA ILE A 206 -21.41 -5.01 -1.08
C ILE A 206 -22.80 -4.55 -1.52
N GLU A 207 -23.36 -3.52 -0.90
CA GLU A 207 -24.65 -2.93 -1.28
C GLU A 207 -24.62 -2.43 -2.72
N GLN A 208 -23.55 -1.71 -3.11
CA GLN A 208 -23.41 -1.24 -4.49
C GLN A 208 -23.30 -2.41 -5.47
N LEU A 209 -22.52 -3.47 -5.18
CA LEU A 209 -22.43 -4.65 -6.04
C LEU A 209 -23.78 -5.34 -6.21
N LYS A 210 -24.58 -5.47 -5.15
CA LYS A 210 -25.92 -6.07 -5.20
C LYS A 210 -26.92 -5.23 -5.98
N ALA A 211 -26.79 -3.89 -5.90
CA ALA A 211 -27.67 -2.95 -6.59
C ALA A 211 -27.38 -2.84 -8.10
N GLN A 212 -26.21 -3.35 -8.56
CA GLN A 212 -25.82 -3.28 -9.98
C GLN A 212 -26.76 -4.12 -10.85
N GLN A 213 -27.64 -3.44 -11.56
CA GLN A 213 -28.35 -4.02 -12.70
C GLN A 213 -27.56 -3.71 -13.96
N ALA A 214 -27.08 -4.73 -14.64
CA ALA A 214 -26.04 -4.73 -15.68
C ALA A 214 -26.31 -3.89 -16.96
N LYS A 215 -26.69 -2.61 -16.84
CA LYS A 215 -26.88 -1.71 -17.99
C LYS A 215 -25.57 -1.04 -18.47
N LYS A 216 -24.58 -0.91 -17.61
CA LYS A 216 -23.27 -0.30 -17.92
C LYS A 216 -22.15 -1.05 -17.19
N PRO A 217 -20.96 -1.15 -17.77
CA PRO A 217 -19.81 -1.66 -17.03
C PRO A 217 -19.48 -0.70 -15.87
N PHE A 218 -18.90 -1.24 -14.78
CA PHE A 218 -18.49 -0.43 -13.65
C PHE A 218 -16.98 -0.46 -13.40
N PHE A 219 -16.48 0.64 -12.86
CA PHE A 219 -15.18 0.75 -12.20
C PHE A 219 -15.44 1.06 -10.73
N MET A 220 -15.23 0.07 -9.86
CA MET A 220 -15.42 0.20 -8.42
C MET A 220 -14.08 0.14 -7.70
N ALA A 221 -13.73 1.22 -7.01
CA ALA A 221 -12.53 1.32 -6.19
C ALA A 221 -12.88 1.25 -4.69
N VAL A 222 -12.25 0.32 -3.98
CA VAL A 222 -12.46 0.07 -2.55
C VAL A 222 -11.12 0.19 -1.83
N GLY A 223 -10.99 1.17 -0.93
CA GLY A 223 -9.74 1.46 -0.23
C GLY A 223 -9.84 1.17 1.26
N TYR A 224 -9.15 0.13 1.73
CA TYR A 224 -9.05 -0.22 3.14
C TYR A 224 -7.94 0.56 3.83
N TYR A 225 -8.15 0.87 5.11
CA TYR A 225 -7.17 1.57 5.94
C TYR A 225 -6.21 0.62 6.63
N ARG A 226 -6.70 -0.51 7.18
CA ARG A 226 -5.80 -1.43 7.88
C ARG A 226 -4.94 -2.19 6.87
N PRO A 227 -3.65 -2.43 7.24
CA PRO A 227 -2.98 -2.25 8.54
C PRO A 227 -2.34 -0.87 8.81
N HIS A 228 -2.77 0.24 8.23
CA HIS A 228 -2.28 1.57 8.61
C HIS A 228 -2.50 1.84 10.10
N ILE A 229 -1.51 2.46 10.77
CA ILE A 229 -1.60 2.87 12.18
C ILE A 229 -2.72 3.89 12.44
N PRO A 230 -3.37 3.86 13.64
CA PRO A 230 -3.14 2.92 14.74
C PRO A 230 -3.61 1.48 14.37
N LEU A 231 -2.89 0.47 14.89
CA LEU A 231 -3.15 -0.94 14.58
C LEU A 231 -4.31 -1.45 15.44
N TYR A 232 -5.50 -0.94 15.16
CA TYR A 232 -6.73 -1.36 15.83
C TYR A 232 -7.51 -2.33 14.96
N ALA A 233 -7.89 -3.47 15.51
CA ALA A 233 -8.78 -4.43 14.87
C ALA A 233 -9.74 -5.06 15.90
N PRO A 234 -10.86 -5.63 15.47
CA PRO A 234 -11.74 -6.40 16.34
C PRO A 234 -10.99 -7.52 17.06
N LYS A 235 -11.29 -7.70 18.34
CA LYS A 235 -10.62 -8.64 19.24
C LYS A 235 -10.51 -10.06 18.66
N LYS A 236 -11.51 -10.52 17.95
CA LYS A 236 -11.52 -11.87 17.34
C LYS A 236 -10.30 -12.12 16.42
N TYR A 237 -9.75 -11.10 15.75
CA TYR A 237 -8.56 -11.25 14.92
C TYR A 237 -7.28 -11.32 15.73
N PHE A 238 -7.22 -10.65 16.88
CA PHE A 238 -6.12 -10.81 17.84
C PHE A 238 -6.17 -12.18 18.51
N ASP A 239 -7.36 -12.71 18.77
CA ASP A 239 -7.54 -14.01 19.40
C ASP A 239 -7.04 -15.16 18.51
N MET A 240 -7.00 -15.00 17.18
CA MET A 240 -6.37 -15.96 16.25
C MET A 240 -4.87 -16.13 16.48
N TYR A 241 -4.24 -15.17 17.14
CA TYR A 241 -2.82 -15.19 17.52
C TYR A 241 -2.60 -15.42 19.02
N LYS A 242 -3.66 -15.79 19.78
CA LYS A 242 -3.55 -16.04 21.22
C LYS A 242 -2.72 -17.29 21.47
N GLY A 243 -1.80 -17.20 22.43
CA GLY A 243 -0.92 -18.33 22.78
C GLY A 243 0.23 -18.58 21.80
N LEU A 244 0.30 -17.88 20.67
CA LEU A 244 1.42 -18.01 19.75
C LEU A 244 2.60 -17.16 20.23
N ASN A 245 3.80 -17.74 20.19
CA ASN A 245 5.05 -16.98 20.28
C ASN A 245 5.25 -16.26 18.94
N ILE A 246 4.91 -14.97 18.89
CA ILE A 246 4.98 -14.18 17.66
C ILE A 246 6.44 -13.99 17.27
N LYS A 247 6.79 -14.44 16.07
CA LYS A 247 8.12 -14.24 15.50
C LYS A 247 8.31 -12.78 15.14
N LEU A 248 9.45 -12.24 15.53
CA LEU A 248 9.86 -10.90 15.10
C LEU A 248 10.47 -10.96 13.70
N PRO A 249 10.44 -9.85 12.94
CA PRO A 249 11.16 -9.79 11.68
C PRO A 249 12.67 -10.00 11.90
N PRO A 250 13.37 -10.62 10.96
CA PRO A 250 14.81 -10.78 11.07
C PRO A 250 15.52 -9.43 10.99
N VAL A 251 16.38 -9.16 11.98
CA VAL A 251 17.19 -7.93 12.05
C VAL A 251 18.64 -8.31 12.39
N ARG A 252 19.56 -7.43 12.03
CA ARG A 252 20.97 -7.50 12.39
C ARG A 252 21.34 -6.25 13.18
N GLU A 253 22.13 -6.39 14.23
CA GLU A 253 22.59 -5.27 15.06
C GLU A 253 23.50 -4.32 14.29
N ASP A 254 24.31 -4.85 13.39
CA ASP A 254 25.28 -4.12 12.55
C ASP A 254 24.71 -3.64 11.20
N ASP A 255 23.40 -3.85 10.94
CA ASP A 255 22.74 -3.57 9.66
C ASP A 255 22.87 -2.11 9.18
N LEU A 256 23.08 -1.17 10.08
CA LEU A 256 23.23 0.25 9.75
C LEU A 256 24.71 0.70 9.59
N ASN A 257 25.70 -0.18 9.76
CA ASN A 257 27.12 0.22 9.81
C ASN A 257 27.68 0.57 8.44
N ASP A 258 27.15 0.00 7.36
CA ASP A 258 27.57 0.26 5.99
C ASP A 258 26.70 1.30 5.25
N LEU A 259 25.80 1.97 5.99
CA LEU A 259 24.93 3.00 5.47
C LEU A 259 25.59 4.39 5.51
N SER A 260 25.27 5.22 4.52
CA SER A 260 25.64 6.64 4.52
C SER A 260 24.92 7.40 5.66
N PRO A 261 25.44 8.59 6.08
CA PRO A 261 24.78 9.39 7.13
C PRO A 261 23.33 9.72 6.85
N ILE A 262 22.96 10.01 5.59
CA ILE A 262 21.56 10.29 5.22
C ILE A 262 20.68 9.04 5.33
N ALA A 263 21.18 7.89 4.90
CA ALA A 263 20.46 6.62 5.00
C ALA A 263 20.26 6.20 6.45
N ARG A 264 21.32 6.29 7.28
CA ARG A 264 21.25 6.01 8.71
C ARG A 264 20.27 6.93 9.45
N LYS A 265 20.25 8.22 9.09
CA LYS A 265 19.27 9.17 9.62
C LYS A 265 17.84 8.72 9.29
N LEU A 266 17.56 8.35 8.03
CA LEU A 266 16.24 7.88 7.62
C LEU A 266 15.83 6.59 8.33
N ALA A 267 16.76 5.68 8.61
CA ALA A 267 16.50 4.47 9.37
C ALA A 267 16.02 4.78 10.79
N LEU A 268 16.69 5.68 11.47
CA LEU A 268 16.48 5.98 12.89
C LEU A 268 15.41 7.04 13.17
N GLU A 269 14.93 7.75 12.14
CA GLU A 269 13.99 8.86 12.29
C GLU A 269 12.56 8.36 12.49
N ALA A 270 11.89 8.88 13.51
CA ALA A 270 10.48 8.62 13.80
C ALA A 270 9.52 9.46 12.93
N ALA A 271 9.83 9.65 11.65
CA ALA A 271 9.11 10.58 10.78
C ALA A 271 7.65 10.17 10.50
N THR A 272 7.36 8.87 10.49
CA THR A 272 6.03 8.33 10.17
C THR A 272 5.37 7.63 11.36
N ALA A 273 6.16 7.09 12.27
CA ALA A 273 5.73 6.29 13.41
C ALA A 273 6.62 6.59 14.64
N GLY A 274 6.56 5.78 15.67
CA GLY A 274 7.53 5.81 16.75
C GLY A 274 8.88 5.23 16.35
N SER A 275 9.91 5.41 17.18
CA SER A 275 11.23 4.86 16.95
C SER A 275 11.34 3.39 17.35
N HIS A 276 12.29 2.66 16.75
CA HIS A 276 12.60 1.29 17.14
C HIS A 276 13.14 1.23 18.58
N SER A 277 14.00 2.17 18.95
CA SER A 277 14.57 2.24 20.30
C SER A 277 13.50 2.42 21.39
N THR A 278 12.50 3.27 21.17
CA THR A 278 11.38 3.45 22.12
C THR A 278 10.53 2.17 22.18
N THR A 279 10.25 1.53 21.04
CA THR A 279 9.50 0.27 20.98
C THR A 279 10.19 -0.84 21.79
N ILE A 280 11.52 -0.98 21.65
CA ILE A 280 12.32 -1.94 22.41
C ILE A 280 12.33 -1.59 23.90
N LYS A 281 12.63 -0.32 24.24
CA LYS A 281 12.69 0.17 25.63
C LYS A 281 11.41 -0.14 26.41
N HIS A 282 10.26 -0.07 25.76
CA HIS A 282 8.96 -0.34 26.38
C HIS A 282 8.47 -1.79 26.19
N GLY A 283 9.29 -2.69 25.66
CA GLY A 283 8.94 -4.11 25.47
C GLY A 283 7.77 -4.35 24.53
N GLN A 284 7.52 -3.43 23.58
CA GLN A 284 6.31 -3.42 22.77
C GLN A 284 6.45 -4.06 21.39
N TRP A 285 7.64 -4.49 21.00
CA TRP A 285 7.89 -4.98 19.63
C TRP A 285 6.99 -6.16 19.25
N GLN A 286 6.95 -7.19 20.08
CA GLN A 286 6.13 -8.37 19.82
C GLN A 286 4.62 -8.03 19.78
N SER A 287 4.17 -7.14 20.66
CA SER A 287 2.78 -6.65 20.70
C SER A 287 2.41 -5.91 19.41
N ALA A 288 3.30 -5.05 18.91
CA ALA A 288 3.11 -4.30 17.69
C ALA A 288 3.07 -5.21 16.44
N VAL A 289 4.00 -6.18 16.36
CA VAL A 289 4.01 -7.19 15.28
C VAL A 289 2.72 -8.02 15.29
N LYS A 290 2.28 -8.47 16.46
CA LYS A 290 0.99 -9.17 16.62
C LYS A 290 -0.18 -8.32 16.14
N ALA A 291 -0.20 -7.06 16.50
CA ALA A 291 -1.27 -6.14 16.13
C ALA A 291 -1.30 -5.89 14.61
N TYR A 292 -0.13 -5.76 13.98
CA TYR A 292 -0.04 -5.65 12.52
C TYR A 292 -0.61 -6.89 11.83
N LEU A 293 -0.21 -8.09 12.27
CA LEU A 293 -0.76 -9.36 11.76
C LEU A 293 -2.29 -9.44 11.95
N ALA A 294 -2.80 -9.05 13.13
CA ALA A 294 -4.25 -9.05 13.39
C ALA A 294 -4.99 -8.06 12.45
N CYS A 295 -4.41 -6.89 12.17
CA CYS A 295 -4.96 -5.94 11.20
C CYS A 295 -4.92 -6.49 9.76
N VAL A 296 -3.86 -7.20 9.38
CA VAL A 296 -3.75 -7.89 8.08
C VAL A 296 -4.84 -8.98 7.96
N THR A 297 -5.03 -9.78 9.00
CA THR A 297 -6.10 -10.80 9.02
C THR A 297 -7.50 -10.17 8.96
N PHE A 298 -7.70 -9.03 9.63
CA PHE A 298 -8.96 -8.29 9.57
C PHE A 298 -9.26 -7.80 8.14
N VAL A 299 -8.30 -7.17 7.47
CA VAL A 299 -8.53 -6.70 6.10
C VAL A 299 -8.68 -7.85 5.11
N ASP A 300 -7.95 -8.95 5.30
CA ASP A 300 -8.15 -10.19 4.52
C ASP A 300 -9.61 -10.67 4.60
N ALA A 301 -10.18 -10.68 5.81
CA ALA A 301 -11.58 -11.05 6.01
C ALA A 301 -12.55 -10.08 5.30
N GLN A 302 -12.26 -8.77 5.30
CA GLN A 302 -13.08 -7.79 4.60
C GLN A 302 -13.00 -7.98 3.06
N VAL A 303 -11.81 -8.23 2.52
CA VAL A 303 -11.63 -8.61 1.11
C VAL A 303 -12.40 -9.89 0.81
N GLY A 304 -12.35 -10.89 1.69
CA GLY A 304 -13.09 -12.15 1.56
C GLY A 304 -14.61 -11.94 1.45
N ARG A 305 -15.19 -11.08 2.30
CA ARG A 305 -16.62 -10.72 2.25
C ARG A 305 -17.03 -10.07 0.93
N LEU A 306 -16.24 -9.10 0.48
CA LEU A 306 -16.47 -8.40 -0.78
C LEU A 306 -16.40 -9.35 -1.97
N MET A 307 -15.37 -10.20 -2.00
CA MET A 307 -15.18 -11.18 -3.07
C MET A 307 -16.23 -12.26 -3.09
N ALA A 308 -16.73 -12.72 -1.93
CA ALA A 308 -17.82 -13.68 -1.87
C ALA A 308 -19.11 -13.11 -2.51
N THR A 309 -19.37 -11.81 -2.29
CA THR A 309 -20.52 -11.14 -2.94
C THR A 309 -20.33 -11.03 -4.46
N LEU A 310 -19.16 -10.63 -4.93
CA LEU A 310 -18.87 -10.62 -6.37
C LEU A 310 -19.02 -12.03 -6.96
N ASP A 311 -18.43 -13.02 -6.32
CA ASP A 311 -18.37 -14.42 -6.77
C ASP A 311 -19.75 -15.09 -6.88
N SER A 312 -20.73 -14.65 -6.08
CA SER A 312 -22.12 -15.12 -6.13
C SER A 312 -22.97 -14.36 -7.16
N SER A 313 -22.45 -13.32 -7.79
CA SER A 313 -23.16 -12.52 -8.78
C SER A 313 -22.80 -12.93 -10.22
N SER A 314 -23.70 -12.65 -11.18
CA SER A 314 -23.44 -12.83 -12.62
C SER A 314 -22.27 -11.98 -13.10
N GLN A 315 -21.94 -10.90 -12.42
CA GLN A 315 -20.88 -9.94 -12.75
C GLN A 315 -19.47 -10.56 -12.62
N ALA A 316 -19.29 -11.59 -11.77
CA ALA A 316 -18.02 -12.30 -11.62
C ALA A 316 -17.47 -12.82 -12.96
N LYS A 317 -18.38 -13.18 -13.90
CA LYS A 317 -18.02 -13.70 -15.22
C LYS A 317 -17.36 -12.66 -16.12
N ASN A 318 -17.49 -11.36 -15.82
CA ASN A 318 -16.98 -10.26 -16.63
C ASN A 318 -16.32 -9.16 -15.79
N THR A 319 -15.66 -9.51 -14.68
CA THR A 319 -15.02 -8.53 -13.78
C THR A 319 -13.54 -8.85 -13.59
N TRP A 320 -12.67 -7.91 -13.96
CA TRP A 320 -11.28 -7.88 -13.52
C TRP A 320 -11.19 -7.48 -12.07
N VAL A 321 -10.38 -8.18 -11.29
CA VAL A 321 -10.11 -7.81 -9.90
C VAL A 321 -8.63 -7.49 -9.74
N VAL A 322 -8.33 -6.31 -9.18
CA VAL A 322 -6.97 -5.87 -8.87
C VAL A 322 -6.88 -5.62 -7.38
N ILE A 323 -5.96 -6.32 -6.71
CA ILE A 323 -5.69 -6.16 -5.27
C ILE A 323 -4.25 -5.68 -5.12
N TRP A 324 -4.06 -4.54 -4.46
CA TRP A 324 -2.75 -3.91 -4.33
C TRP A 324 -2.61 -3.15 -3.01
N SER A 325 -1.36 -3.01 -2.55
CA SER A 325 -1.02 -2.08 -1.46
C SER A 325 -0.33 -0.84 -2.03
N ASP A 326 -0.56 0.31 -1.42
CA ASP A 326 0.03 1.57 -1.89
C ASP A 326 1.53 1.69 -1.62
N HIS A 327 2.05 1.10 -0.55
CA HIS A 327 3.47 0.92 -0.21
C HIS A 327 3.60 -0.11 0.91
N GLY A 328 4.84 -0.48 1.23
CA GLY A 328 5.14 -1.37 2.32
C GLY A 328 5.28 -0.66 3.69
N TRP A 329 5.73 -1.41 4.70
CA TRP A 329 5.87 -0.96 6.08
C TRP A 329 6.95 -1.75 6.81
N HIS A 330 7.88 -1.06 7.49
CA HIS A 330 8.86 -1.67 8.39
C HIS A 330 8.26 -1.89 9.79
N LEU A 331 8.65 -2.96 10.42
CA LEU A 331 8.25 -3.36 11.77
C LEU A 331 9.48 -3.67 12.64
N GLY A 332 10.59 -2.98 12.41
CA GLY A 332 11.87 -3.14 13.09
C GLY A 332 13.05 -3.43 12.18
N GLU A 333 12.81 -3.91 10.94
CA GLU A 333 13.87 -4.08 9.95
C GLU A 333 14.57 -2.74 9.69
N LYS A 334 15.90 -2.74 9.54
CA LYS A 334 16.71 -1.52 9.46
C LYS A 334 16.56 -0.60 10.69
N GLN A 335 16.19 -1.14 11.84
CA GLN A 335 15.84 -0.36 13.04
C GLN A 335 14.79 0.74 12.75
N HIS A 336 13.96 0.52 11.72
CA HIS A 336 12.96 1.47 11.25
C HIS A 336 11.53 0.99 11.56
N TRP A 337 10.64 1.96 11.82
CA TRP A 337 9.21 1.75 11.92
C TRP A 337 8.49 2.67 10.93
N GLY A 338 7.72 2.06 10.06
CA GLY A 338 6.95 2.82 9.08
C GLY A 338 7.44 2.66 7.64
N LYS A 339 7.43 3.74 6.94
CA LYS A 339 7.57 3.88 5.49
C LYS A 339 8.55 4.99 5.14
N SER A 340 8.55 5.48 3.91
CA SER A 340 9.37 6.63 3.45
C SER A 340 10.86 6.32 3.29
N THR A 341 11.23 5.06 3.13
CA THR A 341 12.61 4.63 2.86
C THR A 341 12.77 4.03 1.47
N GLY A 342 14.01 3.96 0.97
CA GLY A 342 14.34 3.33 -0.30
C GLY A 342 14.39 1.80 -0.26
N TRP A 343 14.38 1.16 0.90
CA TRP A 343 14.52 -0.30 1.04
C TRP A 343 13.27 -1.06 0.63
N GLN A 344 13.48 -2.32 0.28
CA GLN A 344 12.43 -3.20 -0.23
C GLN A 344 11.22 -3.30 0.69
N ARG A 345 11.42 -3.28 2.01
CA ARG A 345 10.34 -3.36 3.00
C ARG A 345 9.32 -2.22 2.87
N SER A 346 9.75 -1.01 2.50
CA SER A 346 8.85 0.12 2.21
C SER A 346 8.32 0.14 0.78
N THR A 347 9.04 -0.47 -0.18
CA THR A 347 8.77 -0.23 -1.60
C THR A 347 8.15 -1.40 -2.33
N ARG A 348 8.43 -2.65 -1.92
CA ARG A 348 7.81 -3.86 -2.48
C ARG A 348 6.44 -4.08 -1.86
N VAL A 349 5.46 -4.33 -2.70
CA VAL A 349 4.05 -4.39 -2.30
C VAL A 349 3.35 -5.62 -2.86
N PRO A 350 2.34 -6.14 -2.17
CA PRO A 350 1.39 -7.08 -2.76
C PRO A 350 0.70 -6.48 -3.99
N LEU A 351 0.67 -7.28 -5.07
CA LEU A 351 -0.13 -7.02 -6.26
C LEU A 351 -0.65 -8.35 -6.81
N ILE A 352 -1.96 -8.49 -6.87
CA ILE A 352 -2.65 -9.65 -7.42
C ILE A 352 -3.65 -9.15 -8.47
N ILE A 353 -3.63 -9.71 -9.68
CA ILE A 353 -4.58 -9.38 -10.74
C ILE A 353 -5.28 -10.66 -11.19
N LEU A 354 -6.60 -10.67 -11.06
CA LEU A 354 -7.45 -11.82 -11.40
C LEU A 354 -8.23 -11.51 -12.69
N PRO A 355 -8.20 -12.41 -13.68
CA PRO A 355 -9.08 -12.32 -14.84
C PRO A 355 -10.54 -12.58 -14.45
N PRO A 356 -11.49 -12.17 -15.30
CA PRO A 356 -12.90 -12.52 -15.15
C PRO A 356 -13.10 -14.05 -15.06
N LYS A 357 -13.98 -14.51 -14.17
CA LYS A 357 -14.30 -15.96 -14.05
C LYS A 357 -14.85 -16.57 -15.32
N GLY A 358 -15.42 -15.76 -16.21
CA GLY A 358 -15.99 -16.19 -17.49
C GLY A 358 -14.98 -16.12 -18.65
N ASP A 359 -13.69 -15.87 -18.41
CA ASP A 359 -12.69 -15.88 -19.46
C ASP A 359 -12.45 -17.31 -19.99
N ALA A 360 -13.27 -17.69 -20.96
CA ALA A 360 -13.15 -18.97 -21.63
C ALA A 360 -11.99 -19.01 -22.67
N THR A 361 -11.28 -17.90 -22.87
CA THR A 361 -10.21 -17.83 -23.89
C THR A 361 -8.96 -18.57 -23.45
N GLY A 362 -8.78 -18.81 -22.14
CA GLY A 362 -7.55 -19.36 -21.57
C GLY A 362 -6.31 -18.48 -21.81
N ARG A 363 -6.54 -17.23 -22.22
CA ARG A 363 -5.47 -16.29 -22.58
C ARG A 363 -4.68 -15.79 -21.37
N PHE A 364 -5.37 -15.60 -20.26
CA PHE A 364 -4.77 -15.05 -19.04
C PHE A 364 -4.40 -16.17 -18.06
N ALA A 365 -3.19 -16.07 -17.51
CA ALA A 365 -2.70 -17.06 -16.57
C ALA A 365 -3.45 -16.98 -15.22
N THR A 366 -3.62 -18.15 -14.61
CA THR A 366 -4.13 -18.31 -13.24
C THR A 366 -3.16 -19.20 -12.47
N ASP A 367 -3.19 -19.13 -11.13
CA ASP A 367 -2.27 -19.85 -10.23
C ASP A 367 -0.80 -19.67 -10.62
N ALA A 368 -0.43 -18.45 -10.97
CA ALA A 368 0.87 -18.11 -11.53
C ALA A 368 1.54 -16.96 -10.79
N ALA A 369 2.86 -17.02 -10.67
CA ALA A 369 3.68 -15.96 -10.12
C ALA A 369 4.51 -15.27 -11.21
N CYS A 370 4.62 -13.95 -11.11
CA CYS A 370 5.46 -13.11 -11.97
C CYS A 370 6.51 -12.40 -11.10
N ASP A 371 7.79 -12.71 -11.30
CA ASP A 371 8.93 -12.10 -10.59
C ASP A 371 9.57 -10.92 -11.33
N ASN A 372 9.03 -10.58 -12.51
CA ASN A 372 9.47 -9.38 -13.23
C ASN A 372 9.21 -8.11 -12.40
N PRO A 373 10.14 -7.15 -12.40
CA PRO A 373 9.91 -5.88 -11.74
C PRO A 373 8.79 -5.10 -12.44
N VAL A 374 7.74 -4.78 -11.70
CA VAL A 374 6.60 -3.97 -12.14
C VAL A 374 6.35 -2.83 -11.16
N SER A 375 5.78 -1.75 -11.64
CA SER A 375 5.44 -0.59 -10.82
C SER A 375 3.93 -0.44 -10.69
N LEU A 376 3.44 0.02 -9.55
CA LEU A 376 2.00 0.30 -9.39
C LEU A 376 1.46 1.34 -10.37
N ILE A 377 2.34 2.18 -10.93
CA ILE A 377 1.95 3.14 -11.99
C ILE A 377 1.50 2.45 -13.28
N ASP A 378 1.85 1.16 -13.45
CA ASP A 378 1.46 0.32 -14.57
C ASP A 378 -0.03 -0.04 -14.55
N LEU A 379 -0.68 0.06 -13.37
CA LEU A 379 -2.09 -0.29 -13.21
C LEU A 379 -3.01 0.55 -14.09
N TYR A 380 -2.72 1.83 -14.26
CA TYR A 380 -3.57 2.68 -15.08
C TYR A 380 -3.54 2.26 -16.56
N PRO A 381 -2.38 2.20 -17.26
CA PRO A 381 -2.36 1.73 -18.65
C PRO A 381 -2.84 0.27 -18.79
N THR A 382 -2.59 -0.59 -17.80
CA THR A 382 -3.08 -1.98 -17.80
C THR A 382 -4.61 -2.03 -17.85
N LEU A 383 -5.27 -1.28 -16.99
CA LEU A 383 -6.73 -1.29 -16.92
C LEU A 383 -7.37 -0.66 -18.15
N LEU A 384 -6.75 0.38 -18.76
CA LEU A 384 -7.23 0.90 -20.05
C LEU A 384 -7.13 -0.16 -21.15
N ASP A 385 -6.01 -0.88 -21.23
CA ASP A 385 -5.78 -1.93 -22.22
C ASP A 385 -6.76 -3.11 -22.04
N LEU A 386 -6.90 -3.63 -20.81
CA LEU A 386 -7.81 -4.73 -20.51
C LEU A 386 -9.29 -4.40 -20.76
N CYS A 387 -9.65 -3.13 -20.63
CA CYS A 387 -11.01 -2.62 -20.85
C CYS A 387 -11.24 -2.03 -22.25
N ALA A 388 -10.27 -2.16 -23.15
CA ALA A 388 -10.32 -1.57 -24.51
C ALA A 388 -10.68 -0.09 -24.49
N LEU A 389 -10.15 0.66 -23.52
CA LEU A 389 -10.31 2.11 -23.44
C LEU A 389 -9.16 2.84 -24.13
N PRO A 390 -9.43 4.00 -24.77
CA PRO A 390 -8.39 4.74 -25.48
C PRO A 390 -7.21 5.12 -24.57
N GLU A 391 -6.01 4.81 -25.00
CA GLU A 391 -4.79 5.17 -24.28
C GLU A 391 -4.48 6.68 -24.35
N GLY A 392 -4.95 7.41 -25.34
CA GLY A 392 -4.88 8.86 -25.66
C GLY A 392 -4.18 9.84 -24.71
N ARG A 393 -3.38 9.34 -23.77
CA ARG A 393 -2.71 10.07 -22.67
C ARG A 393 -1.28 9.60 -22.54
N LYS A 394 -0.37 10.53 -22.29
CA LYS A 394 1.02 10.19 -21.94
C LYS A 394 1.07 9.63 -20.51
N LEU A 395 0.95 8.32 -20.34
CA LEU A 395 1.14 7.62 -19.07
C LEU A 395 2.60 7.19 -18.94
N ALA A 396 3.15 7.22 -17.72
CA ALA A 396 4.53 6.82 -17.46
C ALA A 396 4.68 5.31 -17.23
N GLY A 397 3.57 4.61 -16.90
CA GLY A 397 3.51 3.15 -16.75
C GLY A 397 3.41 2.43 -18.10
N GLN A 398 3.47 1.11 -18.03
CA GLN A 398 3.30 0.19 -19.18
C GLN A 398 2.20 -0.82 -18.85
N SER A 399 1.44 -1.28 -19.86
CA SER A 399 0.45 -2.34 -19.65
C SER A 399 1.12 -3.64 -19.18
N LEU A 400 0.56 -4.23 -18.14
CA LEU A 400 0.96 -5.53 -17.61
C LEU A 400 0.27 -6.70 -18.34
N ARG A 401 -0.59 -6.43 -19.31
CA ARG A 401 -1.30 -7.46 -20.09
C ARG A 401 -0.37 -8.56 -20.61
N PRO A 402 0.81 -8.27 -21.22
CA PRO A 402 1.72 -9.32 -21.67
C PRO A 402 2.21 -10.24 -20.53
N LEU A 403 2.34 -9.70 -19.31
CA LEU A 403 2.72 -10.49 -18.12
C LEU A 403 1.53 -11.24 -17.52
N LEU A 404 0.31 -10.76 -17.72
CA LEU A 404 -0.89 -11.52 -17.35
C LEU A 404 -1.13 -12.71 -18.29
N GLU A 405 -0.72 -12.59 -19.57
CA GLU A 405 -0.77 -13.66 -20.56
C GLU A 405 0.39 -14.65 -20.42
N LYS A 406 1.60 -14.15 -20.12
CA LYS A 406 2.82 -14.96 -19.95
C LYS A 406 3.65 -14.47 -18.76
N PRO A 407 3.32 -14.84 -17.51
CA PRO A 407 4.00 -14.36 -16.30
C PRO A 407 5.49 -14.65 -16.25
N THR A 408 5.92 -15.73 -16.88
CA THR A 408 7.32 -16.19 -16.96
C THR A 408 8.14 -15.52 -18.06
N ALA A 409 7.57 -14.62 -18.86
CA ALA A 409 8.30 -13.88 -19.89
C ALA A 409 9.45 -13.09 -19.25
N LYS A 410 10.67 -13.25 -19.77
CA LYS A 410 11.85 -12.56 -19.23
C LYS A 410 11.81 -11.07 -19.57
N SER A 411 12.05 -10.23 -18.57
CA SER A 411 12.14 -8.78 -18.73
C SER A 411 13.48 -8.25 -18.18
N LYS A 412 14.07 -7.28 -18.88
CA LYS A 412 15.21 -6.49 -18.40
C LYS A 412 14.78 -5.17 -17.77
N ARG A 413 13.50 -5.00 -17.54
CA ARG A 413 12.91 -3.78 -17.01
C ARG A 413 13.48 -3.44 -15.64
N LEU A 414 13.67 -2.15 -15.42
CA LEU A 414 13.97 -1.56 -14.12
C LEU A 414 12.81 -0.64 -13.74
N VAL A 415 12.42 -0.65 -12.47
CA VAL A 415 11.34 0.20 -11.97
C VAL A 415 11.86 1.14 -10.89
N VAL A 416 11.45 2.41 -10.99
CA VAL A 416 11.90 3.47 -10.08
C VAL A 416 10.86 3.72 -9.00
N THR A 417 11.34 3.90 -7.78
CA THR A 417 10.59 4.42 -6.62
C THR A 417 11.27 5.70 -6.16
N THR A 418 10.53 6.79 -6.02
CA THR A 418 11.03 8.07 -5.48
C THR A 418 10.60 8.21 -4.02
N PHE A 419 11.57 8.31 -3.10
CA PHE A 419 11.32 8.42 -1.66
C PHE A 419 11.88 9.74 -1.11
N ASP A 420 11.13 10.81 -1.24
CA ASP A 420 11.53 12.19 -1.10
C ASP A 420 12.23 12.77 -2.34
N LYS A 421 12.34 14.10 -2.39
CA LYS A 421 12.92 14.83 -3.51
C LYS A 421 14.41 14.51 -3.67
N GLY A 422 14.76 13.96 -4.83
CA GLY A 422 16.16 13.60 -5.16
C GLY A 422 16.62 12.25 -4.62
N ASN A 423 15.78 11.51 -3.87
CA ASN A 423 16.07 10.17 -3.40
C ASN A 423 15.33 9.13 -4.25
N HIS A 424 16.05 8.19 -4.83
CA HIS A 424 15.49 7.21 -5.74
C HIS A 424 16.01 5.80 -5.47
N ALA A 425 15.12 4.82 -5.59
CA ALA A 425 15.48 3.40 -5.61
C ALA A 425 15.10 2.81 -6.97
N LEU A 426 15.97 1.96 -7.52
CA LEU A 426 15.79 1.29 -8.80
C LEU A 426 15.83 -0.22 -8.60
N SER A 427 14.74 -0.90 -8.94
CA SER A 427 14.57 -2.34 -8.73
C SER A 427 14.61 -3.09 -10.06
N GLY A 428 15.46 -4.12 -10.13
CA GLY A 428 15.50 -5.13 -11.17
C GLY A 428 15.11 -6.51 -10.60
N ILE A 429 15.28 -7.57 -11.40
CA ILE A 429 14.98 -8.96 -10.95
C ILE A 429 15.91 -9.35 -9.78
N ARG A 430 17.21 -9.11 -9.92
CA ARG A 430 18.23 -9.54 -8.96
C ARG A 430 18.77 -8.40 -8.11
N TRP A 431 18.92 -7.23 -8.69
CA TRP A 431 19.64 -6.12 -8.09
C TRP A 431 18.69 -5.01 -7.71
N ARG A 432 18.99 -4.38 -6.57
CA ARG A 432 18.42 -3.12 -6.13
C ARG A 432 19.52 -2.10 -5.95
N TYR A 433 19.27 -0.90 -6.44
CA TYR A 433 20.16 0.25 -6.34
C TYR A 433 19.39 1.42 -5.70
N ILE A 434 20.00 2.08 -4.76
CA ILE A 434 19.45 3.27 -4.11
C ILE A 434 20.44 4.41 -4.29
N ARG A 435 19.96 5.59 -4.66
CA ARG A 435 20.73 6.82 -4.72
C ARG A 435 20.03 7.92 -3.95
N TYR A 436 20.77 8.53 -3.05
CA TYR A 436 20.32 9.64 -2.23
C TYR A 436 20.67 10.99 -2.86
N LYS A 437 20.01 12.06 -2.40
CA LYS A 437 20.20 13.42 -2.92
C LYS A 437 21.60 14.01 -2.67
N ASP A 438 22.34 13.45 -1.72
CA ASP A 438 23.74 13.81 -1.44
C ASP A 438 24.74 13.06 -2.32
N GLY A 439 24.26 12.20 -3.22
CA GLY A 439 25.06 11.38 -4.12
C GLY A 439 25.52 10.05 -3.53
N SER A 440 25.24 9.77 -2.25
CA SER A 440 25.54 8.46 -1.67
C SER A 440 24.68 7.36 -2.29
N GLU A 441 25.23 6.15 -2.33
CA GLU A 441 24.67 5.02 -3.07
C GLU A 441 24.62 3.75 -2.22
N GLU A 442 23.60 2.92 -2.47
CA GLU A 442 23.53 1.55 -1.97
C GLU A 442 23.26 0.60 -3.14
N LEU A 443 23.78 -0.62 -3.03
CA LEU A 443 23.56 -1.70 -4.00
C LEU A 443 23.37 -3.04 -3.28
N TYR A 444 22.26 -3.73 -3.57
CA TYR A 444 21.93 -4.99 -2.94
C TYR A 444 21.68 -6.09 -3.98
N ASN A 445 22.18 -7.30 -3.69
CA ASN A 445 21.88 -8.51 -4.46
C ASN A 445 20.75 -9.29 -3.79
N ARG A 446 19.51 -8.97 -4.11
CA ARG A 446 18.30 -9.50 -3.50
C ARG A 446 18.15 -11.03 -3.55
N LYS A 447 18.85 -11.70 -4.47
CA LYS A 447 18.85 -13.17 -4.54
C LYS A 447 19.66 -13.78 -3.37
N ASN A 448 20.76 -13.15 -2.99
CA ASN A 448 21.68 -13.65 -1.97
C ASN A 448 21.43 -12.97 -0.61
N ASP A 449 20.88 -11.76 -0.64
CA ASP A 449 20.57 -10.93 0.51
C ASP A 449 19.14 -10.35 0.36
N PRO A 450 18.12 -11.13 0.64
CA PRO A 450 16.71 -10.70 0.52
C PRO A 450 16.32 -9.64 1.54
N HIS A 451 17.13 -9.44 2.58
CA HIS A 451 16.89 -8.47 3.65
C HIS A 451 17.63 -7.14 3.45
N GLU A 452 18.47 -7.04 2.42
CA GLU A 452 19.26 -5.84 2.12
C GLU A 452 20.20 -5.46 3.28
N TRP A 453 20.87 -6.48 3.89
CA TRP A 453 21.76 -6.28 5.04
C TRP A 453 23.16 -5.80 4.67
N THR A 454 23.64 -6.08 3.44
CA THR A 454 25.00 -5.76 3.03
C THR A 454 25.00 -4.84 1.83
N ASN A 455 25.44 -3.60 2.04
CA ASN A 455 25.59 -2.63 0.97
C ASN A 455 26.86 -2.92 0.13
N LEU A 456 26.66 -3.38 -1.08
CA LEU A 456 27.71 -3.77 -2.03
C LEU A 456 28.24 -2.61 -2.89
N ALA A 457 27.78 -1.38 -2.67
CA ALA A 457 28.10 -0.25 -3.54
C ALA A 457 29.58 0.13 -3.54
N ALA A 458 30.28 -0.06 -2.41
CA ALA A 458 31.71 0.23 -2.27
C ALA A 458 32.64 -0.87 -2.85
N GLU A 459 32.11 -2.09 -3.11
CA GLU A 459 32.93 -3.20 -3.58
C GLU A 459 33.32 -3.03 -5.06
N ALA A 460 34.63 -3.02 -5.35
CA ALA A 460 35.18 -2.85 -6.70
C ALA A 460 34.63 -3.85 -7.72
N LYS A 461 34.41 -5.12 -7.33
CA LYS A 461 33.84 -6.16 -8.21
C LYS A 461 32.41 -5.86 -8.66
N ASN A 462 31.66 -5.04 -7.90
CA ASN A 462 30.27 -4.66 -8.20
C ASN A 462 30.16 -3.30 -8.92
N ALA A 463 31.27 -2.59 -9.15
CA ALA A 463 31.28 -1.30 -9.83
C ALA A 463 30.61 -1.32 -11.22
N PRO A 464 30.76 -2.37 -12.07
CA PRO A 464 30.06 -2.42 -13.35
C PRO A 464 28.53 -2.45 -13.19
N VAL A 465 28.01 -3.19 -12.20
CA VAL A 465 26.57 -3.26 -11.92
C VAL A 465 26.06 -1.91 -11.41
N ARG A 466 26.76 -1.32 -10.44
CA ARG A 466 26.42 -0.01 -9.88
C ARG A 466 26.36 1.07 -10.97
N LYS A 467 27.42 1.20 -11.81
CA LYS A 467 27.47 2.16 -12.92
C LYS A 467 26.31 1.98 -13.90
N ARG A 468 25.96 0.72 -14.22
CA ARG A 468 24.82 0.42 -15.10
C ARG A 468 23.51 0.90 -14.51
N PHE A 469 23.28 0.68 -13.20
CA PHE A 469 22.06 1.11 -12.54
C PHE A 469 21.99 2.63 -12.38
N ALA A 470 23.10 3.28 -12.05
CA ALA A 470 23.21 4.73 -11.98
C ALA A 470 22.86 5.37 -13.33
N LYS A 471 23.48 4.89 -14.44
CA LYS A 471 23.17 5.35 -15.80
C LYS A 471 21.69 5.14 -16.15
N ALA A 472 21.14 3.97 -15.85
CA ALA A 472 19.73 3.69 -16.13
C ALA A 472 18.78 4.61 -15.33
N LEU A 473 19.13 4.95 -14.09
CA LEU A 473 18.37 5.90 -13.29
C LEU A 473 18.39 7.29 -13.93
N ASP A 474 19.57 7.77 -14.36
CA ASP A 474 19.71 9.07 -15.02
C ASP A 474 18.87 9.14 -16.31
N GLU A 475 18.90 8.08 -17.13
CA GLU A 475 18.07 7.98 -18.35
C GLU A 475 16.58 8.03 -18.04
N ILE A 476 16.12 7.37 -16.96
CA ILE A 476 14.70 7.38 -16.55
C ILE A 476 14.28 8.77 -16.11
N LEU A 477 15.09 9.43 -15.28
CA LEU A 477 14.80 10.77 -14.76
C LEU A 477 14.74 11.79 -15.89
N THR A 478 15.76 11.83 -16.77
CA THR A 478 15.83 12.77 -17.93
C THR A 478 14.66 12.57 -18.89
N LYS A 479 14.32 11.32 -19.24
CA LYS A 479 13.16 11.03 -20.10
C LYS A 479 11.83 11.44 -19.45
N GLY A 480 11.78 11.44 -18.13
CA GLY A 480 10.60 11.84 -17.38
C GLY A 480 10.40 13.36 -17.34
N GLU A 481 11.44 14.14 -17.32
CA GLU A 481 11.40 15.62 -17.35
C GLU A 481 10.96 16.16 -18.71
N SER A 482 11.23 15.42 -19.80
CA SER A 482 10.91 15.81 -21.18
C SER A 482 9.43 15.52 -21.58
N LYS A 483 8.62 14.97 -20.69
CA LYS A 483 7.22 14.57 -20.94
C LYS A 483 6.25 15.31 -20.02
#